data_8aaef0784c7b7bc4530bc6dbbbdeb258
#
_entry.id   8aaef0784c7b7bc4530bc6dbbbdeb258
#
_cell.length_a   1.000
_cell.length_b   1.000
_cell.length_c   1.000
_cell.angle_alpha   90.00
_cell.angle_beta   90.00
_cell.angle_gamma   90.00
#
_symmetry.space_group_name_H-M   'P 1'
#
loop_
_entity.id
_entity.type
_entity.pdbx_description
1 polymer ?
#
loop_
_entity_poly.entity_id
_entity_poly.type
_entity_poly.pdbx_seq_one_letter_code
_entity_poly.pdbx_strand_id
1 'polypeptide(L)'
;ALAAAKAVGDGIAAVIAEPIQGEAGAIVPPDEFWPRLREICDYYDTLLIADEVQTGLGRTGRLFGVDHWNVVPDIMCLGKALGGGVLPISAFLSTAKIWKCM
;
A
#
# COMPACT_ATOMS: atom_id res chain seq x y z
N ALA A 1 -10.67 6.28 -11.46
CA ALA A 1 -9.38 6.91 -11.21
C ALA A 1 -8.30 6.38 -12.17
N LEU A 2 -8.00 5.08 -12.19
CA LEU A 2 -7.00 4.48 -13.10
C LEU A 2 -7.32 4.66 -14.58
N ALA A 3 -8.60 4.58 -14.98
CA ALA A 3 -9.01 4.83 -16.36
C ALA A 3 -8.81 6.29 -16.78
N ALA A 4 -8.99 7.24 -15.87
CA ALA A 4 -8.75 8.66 -16.13
C ALA A 4 -7.23 8.97 -16.21
N ALA A 5 -6.40 8.30 -15.44
CA ALA A 5 -4.96 8.50 -15.47
C ALA A 5 -4.30 7.91 -16.74
N LYS A 6 -4.88 6.85 -17.34
CA LYS A 6 -4.43 6.34 -18.64
C LYS A 6 -4.59 7.34 -19.79
N ALA A 7 -5.49 8.32 -19.64
CA ALA A 7 -5.69 9.37 -20.64
C ALA A 7 -4.61 10.45 -20.62
N VAL A 8 -3.68 10.42 -19.67
CA VAL A 8 -2.72 11.52 -19.41
C VAL A 8 -1.27 11.17 -19.82
N GLY A 9 -0.97 9.93 -20.26
CA GLY A 9 0.40 9.58 -20.70
C GLY A 9 0.68 8.07 -20.71
N ASP A 10 1.95 7.71 -20.81
CA ASP A 10 2.48 6.35 -21.11
C ASP A 10 2.19 5.26 -20.06
N GLY A 11 1.14 5.35 -19.30
CA GLY A 11 0.73 4.38 -18.30
C GLY A 11 1.06 4.82 -16.87
N ILE A 12 0.38 4.19 -15.89
CA ILE A 12 0.63 4.41 -14.46
C ILE A 12 1.62 3.36 -14.00
N ALA A 13 2.77 3.78 -13.48
CA ALA A 13 3.79 2.87 -12.97
C ALA A 13 3.36 2.20 -11.66
N ALA A 14 2.68 2.93 -10.78
CA ALA A 14 2.26 2.44 -9.48
C ALA A 14 1.02 3.18 -8.96
N VAL A 15 0.30 2.50 -8.08
CA VAL A 15 -0.75 3.08 -7.22
C VAL A 15 -0.30 2.94 -5.78
N ILE A 16 -0.34 4.03 -5.01
CA ILE A 16 -0.10 4.02 -3.58
C ILE A 16 -1.40 4.33 -2.83
N ALA A 17 -1.71 3.55 -1.79
CA ALA A 17 -2.88 3.77 -0.95
C ALA A 17 -2.60 3.34 0.49
N GLU A 18 -3.24 4.01 1.45
CA GLU A 18 -3.28 3.58 2.85
C GLU A 18 -4.36 2.50 3.01
N PRO A 19 -4.10 1.40 3.77
CA PRO A 19 -5.15 0.41 4.09
C PRO A 19 -6.38 1.03 4.75
N ILE A 20 -6.14 1.94 5.68
CA ILE A 20 -7.13 2.81 6.30
C ILE A 20 -6.54 4.22 6.25
N GLN A 21 -7.26 5.19 5.70
CA GLN A 21 -6.76 6.56 5.65
C GLN A 21 -6.66 7.13 7.07
N GLY A 22 -5.46 7.58 7.45
CA GLY A 22 -5.21 8.12 8.78
C GLY A 22 -5.50 9.62 8.88
N GLU A 23 -4.72 10.43 8.19
CA GLU A 23 -4.79 11.90 8.26
C GLU A 23 -6.11 12.46 7.68
N ALA A 24 -6.72 11.76 6.74
CA ALA A 24 -8.02 12.12 6.17
C ALA A 24 -9.20 11.84 7.12
N GLY A 25 -8.98 11.19 8.27
CA GLY A 25 -10.00 10.99 9.30
C GLY A 25 -10.35 9.54 9.63
N ALA A 26 -9.40 8.62 9.61
CA ALA A 26 -9.58 7.19 9.92
C ALA A 26 -10.68 6.54 9.05
N ILE A 27 -10.58 6.72 7.74
CA ILE A 27 -11.57 6.21 6.78
C ILE A 27 -11.23 4.77 6.43
N VAL A 28 -12.12 3.84 6.80
CA VAL A 28 -12.03 2.42 6.41
C VAL A 28 -12.68 2.25 5.05
N PRO A 29 -11.98 1.70 4.04
CA PRO A 29 -12.57 1.48 2.73
C PRO A 29 -13.59 0.32 2.77
N PRO A 30 -14.48 0.23 1.76
CA PRO A 30 -15.32 -0.95 1.59
C PRO A 30 -14.51 -2.24 1.44
N ASP A 31 -15.07 -3.37 1.86
CA ASP A 31 -14.36 -4.66 1.90
C ASP A 31 -13.81 -5.09 0.53
N GLU A 32 -14.48 -4.72 -0.55
CA GLU A 32 -14.06 -5.04 -1.91
C GLU A 32 -12.95 -4.13 -2.46
N PHE A 33 -12.61 -3.02 -1.80
CA PHE A 33 -11.67 -2.02 -2.32
C PHE A 33 -10.29 -2.61 -2.61
N TRP A 34 -9.67 -3.21 -1.60
CA TRP A 34 -8.31 -3.74 -1.71
C TRP A 34 -8.20 -4.93 -2.67
N PRO A 35 -9.10 -5.95 -2.62
CA PRO A 35 -9.10 -7.03 -3.61
C PRO A 35 -9.25 -6.51 -5.05
N ARG A 36 -10.20 -5.60 -5.29
CA ARG A 36 -10.39 -5.03 -6.63
C ARG A 36 -9.23 -4.15 -7.08
N LEU A 37 -8.61 -3.42 -6.16
CA LEU A 37 -7.44 -2.63 -6.49
C LEU A 37 -6.27 -3.52 -6.93
N ARG A 38 -6.06 -4.65 -6.25
CA ARG A 38 -5.06 -5.64 -6.64
C ARG A 38 -5.33 -6.21 -8.03
N GLU A 39 -6.55 -6.65 -8.30
CA GLU A 39 -6.98 -7.14 -9.62
C GLU A 39 -6.73 -6.10 -10.73
N ILE A 40 -7.05 -4.84 -10.48
CA ILE A 40 -6.83 -3.76 -11.45
C ILE A 40 -5.33 -3.52 -11.68
N CYS A 41 -4.53 -3.52 -10.63
CA CYS A 41 -3.09 -3.35 -10.74
C CYS A 41 -2.46 -4.50 -11.53
N ASP A 42 -2.88 -5.75 -11.29
CA ASP A 42 -2.42 -6.92 -12.04
C ASP A 42 -2.81 -6.85 -13.51
N TYR A 43 -4.07 -6.46 -13.80
CA TYR A 43 -4.55 -6.35 -15.18
C TYR A 43 -3.79 -5.31 -16.01
N TYR A 44 -3.37 -4.21 -15.39
CA TYR A 44 -2.67 -3.12 -16.07
C TYR A 44 -1.15 -3.16 -15.91
N ASP A 45 -0.59 -4.22 -15.34
CA ASP A 45 0.85 -4.34 -15.01
C ASP A 45 1.38 -3.12 -14.24
N THR A 46 0.60 -2.70 -13.24
CA THR A 46 0.87 -1.53 -12.40
C THR A 46 1.22 -2.00 -11.00
N LEU A 47 2.25 -1.43 -10.38
CA LEU A 47 2.63 -1.81 -9.02
C LEU A 47 1.60 -1.31 -7.99
N LEU A 48 1.28 -2.14 -7.00
CA LEU A 48 0.48 -1.78 -5.85
C LEU A 48 1.40 -1.51 -4.66
N ILE A 49 1.35 -0.30 -4.13
CA ILE A 49 2.10 0.14 -2.95
C ILE A 49 1.13 0.33 -1.80
N ALA A 50 1.32 -0.40 -0.70
CA ALA A 50 0.58 -0.17 0.53
C ALA A 50 1.35 0.80 1.43
N ASP A 51 0.75 1.93 1.75
CA ASP A 51 1.27 2.84 2.77
C ASP A 51 0.81 2.37 4.15
N GLU A 52 1.63 1.54 4.77
CA GLU A 52 1.43 0.98 6.11
C GLU A 52 2.13 1.80 7.21
N VAL A 53 2.55 3.01 6.89
CA VAL A 53 3.25 3.88 7.85
C VAL A 53 2.41 4.10 9.12
N GLN A 54 1.09 4.21 8.99
CA GLN A 54 0.20 4.37 10.14
C GLN A 54 -0.51 3.07 10.55
N THR A 55 -0.87 2.22 9.61
CA THR A 55 -1.71 1.03 9.82
C THR A 55 -0.91 -0.22 10.17
N GLY A 56 0.39 -0.25 9.84
CA GLY A 56 1.26 -1.39 10.08
C GLY A 56 1.63 -1.63 11.54
N LEU A 57 2.32 -2.76 11.75
CA LEU A 57 2.92 -3.16 13.02
C LEU A 57 1.90 -3.28 14.17
N GLY A 58 0.74 -3.86 13.87
CA GLY A 58 -0.26 -4.22 14.86
C GLY A 58 -1.33 -3.15 15.14
N ARG A 59 -1.24 -1.96 14.51
CA ARG A 59 -2.16 -0.85 14.77
C ARG A 59 -3.63 -1.21 14.57
N THR A 60 -3.95 -2.04 13.59
CA THR A 60 -5.30 -2.43 13.21
C THR A 60 -5.74 -3.80 13.77
N GLY A 61 -4.91 -4.41 14.63
CA GLY A 61 -5.16 -5.74 15.20
C GLY A 61 -4.59 -6.90 14.36
N ARG A 62 -4.01 -6.61 13.20
CA ARG A 62 -3.18 -7.53 12.40
C ARG A 62 -1.79 -6.96 12.21
N LEU A 63 -0.82 -7.76 11.76
CA LEU A 63 0.55 -7.27 11.57
C LEU A 63 0.57 -6.10 10.59
N PHE A 64 -0.15 -6.23 9.48
CA PHE A 64 -0.33 -5.16 8.49
C PHE A 64 -1.81 -4.91 8.25
N GLY A 65 -2.16 -3.69 7.91
CA GLY A 65 -3.54 -3.30 7.61
C GLY A 65 -4.13 -4.06 6.42
N VAL A 66 -3.34 -4.29 5.37
CA VAL A 66 -3.77 -5.06 4.18
C VAL A 66 -4.09 -6.53 4.48
N ASP A 67 -3.63 -7.07 5.61
CA ASP A 67 -3.93 -8.45 6.03
C ASP A 67 -5.44 -8.67 6.28
N HIS A 68 -6.19 -7.58 6.56
CA HIS A 68 -7.65 -7.68 6.71
C HIS A 68 -8.34 -8.13 5.42
N TRP A 69 -7.76 -7.84 4.27
CA TRP A 69 -8.29 -8.18 2.94
C TRP A 69 -7.50 -9.31 2.25
N ASN A 70 -6.50 -9.89 2.91
CA ASN A 70 -5.61 -10.91 2.33
C ASN A 70 -4.94 -10.46 1.02
N VAL A 71 -4.62 -9.18 0.91
CA VAL A 71 -3.94 -8.61 -0.26
C VAL A 71 -2.45 -8.51 -0.01
N VAL A 72 -1.65 -8.93 -1.00
CA VAL A 72 -0.20 -8.79 -0.98
C VAL A 72 0.20 -7.66 -1.92
N PRO A 73 0.71 -6.53 -1.41
CA PRO A 73 1.21 -5.46 -2.25
C PRO A 73 2.59 -5.81 -2.85
N ASP A 74 2.98 -5.10 -3.90
CA ASP A 74 4.32 -5.23 -4.50
C ASP A 74 5.37 -4.52 -3.66
N ILE A 75 4.98 -3.39 -3.05
CA ILE A 75 5.80 -2.58 -2.14
C ILE A 75 4.97 -2.21 -0.92
N MET A 76 5.61 -2.18 0.23
CA MET A 76 5.00 -1.76 1.50
C MET A 76 5.89 -0.72 2.19
N CYS A 77 5.32 0.42 2.55
CA CYS A 77 6.00 1.47 3.29
C CYS A 77 5.71 1.34 4.79
N LEU A 78 6.75 1.41 5.63
CA LEU A 78 6.67 1.29 7.09
C LEU A 78 7.32 2.51 7.76
N GLY A 79 6.79 2.90 8.91
CA GLY A 79 7.31 4.02 9.69
C GLY A 79 6.65 4.08 11.06
N LYS A 80 6.57 5.25 11.64
CA LYS A 80 5.91 5.53 12.94
C LYS A 80 6.22 4.46 14.01
N ALA A 81 5.34 3.46 14.17
CA ALA A 81 5.52 2.39 15.17
C ALA A 81 6.83 1.60 15.00
N LEU A 82 7.42 1.58 13.81
CA LEU A 82 8.70 0.91 13.54
C LEU A 82 9.83 1.44 14.42
N GLY A 83 9.83 2.75 14.72
CA GLY A 83 10.82 3.37 15.60
C GLY A 83 10.57 3.18 17.09
N GLY A 84 9.46 2.54 17.49
CA GLY A 84 9.11 2.29 18.88
C GLY A 84 8.98 3.56 19.74
N GLY A 85 8.82 4.73 19.13
CA GLY A 85 8.80 6.01 19.84
C GLY A 85 10.19 6.53 20.29
N VAL A 86 11.27 5.80 19.97
CA VAL A 86 12.64 6.15 20.38
C VAL A 86 13.41 6.86 19.28
N LEU A 87 13.36 6.31 18.07
CA LEU A 87 14.07 6.87 16.91
C LEU A 87 13.13 6.99 15.70
N PRO A 88 13.25 8.08 14.93
CA PRO A 88 12.54 8.16 13.66
C PRO A 88 13.19 7.21 12.65
N ILE A 89 12.50 6.11 12.34
CA ILE A 89 12.94 5.10 11.38
C ILE A 89 11.81 4.89 10.38
N SER A 90 12.18 4.75 9.11
CA SER A 90 11.30 4.29 8.05
C SER A 90 11.95 3.17 7.27
N ALA A 91 11.14 2.33 6.66
CA ALA A 91 11.59 1.26 5.80
C ALA A 91 10.57 1.04 4.68
N PHE A 92 11.00 0.39 3.62
CA PHE A 92 10.07 -0.21 2.67
C PHE A 92 10.46 -1.67 2.42
N LEU A 93 9.48 -2.47 2.15
CA LEU A 93 9.61 -3.86 1.73
C LEU A 93 9.20 -3.96 0.27
N SER A 94 9.88 -4.79 -0.50
CA SER A 94 9.46 -5.08 -1.87
C SER A 94 9.77 -6.52 -2.25
N THR A 95 9.19 -6.95 -3.37
CA THR A 95 9.51 -8.26 -3.92
C THR A 95 10.95 -8.32 -4.41
N ALA A 96 11.54 -9.52 -4.43
CA ALA A 96 12.90 -9.72 -4.94
C ALA A 96 13.06 -9.30 -6.42
N LYS A 97 11.96 -9.34 -7.19
CA LYS A 97 11.96 -8.88 -8.59
C LYS A 97 12.21 -7.36 -8.66
N ILE A 98 11.56 -6.59 -7.79
CA ILE A 98 11.71 -5.13 -7.75
C ILE A 98 13.10 -4.75 -7.24
N TRP A 99 13.58 -5.41 -6.16
CA TRP A 99 14.93 -5.19 -5.64
C TRP A 99 16.04 -5.31 -6.67
N LYS A 100 15.90 -6.23 -7.63
CA LYS A 100 16.91 -6.41 -8.68
C LYS A 100 16.96 -5.27 -9.71
N CYS A 101 15.96 -4.41 -9.72
CA CYS A 101 15.87 -3.27 -10.63
C CYS A 101 16.37 -1.95 -9.99
N MET A 102 16.70 -2.00 -8.70
CA MET A 102 17.21 -0.87 -7.93
C MET A 102 18.72 -0.97 -7.73
#